data_902ac64a8407465dba083a848a83e914
#
_entry.id   902ac64a8407465dba083a848a83e914
#
_cell.length_a   1.000
_cell.length_b   1.000
_cell.length_c   1.000
_cell.angle_alpha   90.00
_cell.angle_beta   90.00
_cell.angle_gamma   90.00
#
_symmetry.space_group_name_H-M   'P 1'
#
loop_
_entity.id
_entity.type
_entity.pdbx_description
1 polymer ?
#
loop_
_entity_poly.entity_id
_entity_poly.type
_entity_poly.pdbx_seq_one_letter_code
_entity_poly.pdbx_strand_id
1 'polypeptide(L)'
;METHDALNRVLHSLLPIVSQLNQPCLAGFAEPLLRIEKPSEDCFLLSSGHRLLPYSRCVGEWLEHWAEVSPEQIFLAERSLAGEVPGQAPAGTKPWRKVSYSQARDQIYRFGEGLLAHGLNQQRPLAILSDNSVDHALLSLAAMHVGVPVAPVSAAYSLLSSDFAKLIHILKLI
;
A
#
# COMPACT_ATOMS: atom_id res chain seq x y z
N MET A 1 -43.36 2.41 -0.17
CA MET A 1 -43.32 3.11 1.13
C MET A 1 -42.21 2.60 2.05
N GLU A 2 -41.79 1.34 1.93
CA GLU A 2 -40.71 0.73 2.77
C GLU A 2 -39.28 1.14 2.38
N THR A 3 -39.04 1.47 1.11
CA THR A 3 -37.69 1.85 0.64
C THR A 3 -37.23 3.23 1.12
N HIS A 4 -38.17 4.15 1.36
CA HIS A 4 -37.87 5.49 1.88
C HIS A 4 -37.44 5.43 3.36
N ASP A 5 -38.00 4.47 4.09
CA ASP A 5 -37.72 4.28 5.51
C ASP A 5 -36.37 3.59 5.76
N ALA A 6 -35.95 2.71 4.83
CA ALA A 6 -34.63 2.10 4.87
C ALA A 6 -33.51 3.10 4.57
N LEU A 7 -33.74 4.02 3.58
CA LEU A 7 -32.79 5.06 3.23
C LEU A 7 -32.64 6.09 4.37
N ASN A 8 -33.74 6.48 4.99
CA ASN A 8 -33.72 7.37 6.15
C ASN A 8 -33.02 6.74 7.35
N ARG A 9 -33.17 5.43 7.58
CA ARG A 9 -32.43 4.71 8.64
C ARG A 9 -30.93 4.70 8.38
N VAL A 10 -30.50 4.45 7.16
CA VAL A 10 -29.06 4.50 6.78
C VAL A 10 -28.53 5.92 6.90
N LEU A 11 -29.26 6.92 6.40
CA LEU A 11 -28.85 8.32 6.54
C LEU A 11 -28.80 8.76 8.01
N HIS A 12 -29.80 8.40 8.83
CA HIS A 12 -29.79 8.68 10.27
C HIS A 12 -28.68 7.95 11.03
N SER A 13 -28.27 6.75 10.61
CA SER A 13 -27.12 6.05 11.21
C SER A 13 -25.79 6.65 10.82
N LEU A 14 -25.69 7.31 9.66
CA LEU A 14 -24.49 7.98 9.19
C LEU A 14 -24.36 9.43 9.66
N LEU A 15 -25.47 10.11 10.00
CA LEU A 15 -25.47 11.48 10.49
C LEU A 15 -24.58 11.72 11.74
N PRO A 16 -24.54 10.82 12.75
CA PRO A 16 -23.62 10.97 13.88
C PRO A 16 -22.16 10.84 13.47
N ILE A 17 -21.86 9.98 12.48
CA ILE A 17 -20.51 9.80 11.96
C ILE A 17 -20.08 11.04 11.16
N VAL A 18 -20.98 11.58 10.34
CA VAL A 18 -20.73 12.81 9.56
C VAL A 18 -20.60 14.03 10.47
N SER A 19 -21.37 14.12 11.57
CA SER A 19 -21.24 15.22 12.53
C SER A 19 -19.97 15.16 13.36
N GLN A 20 -19.40 13.95 13.58
CA GLN A 20 -18.10 13.78 14.22
C GLN A 20 -16.95 14.14 13.26
N LEU A 21 -17.16 14.03 11.94
CA LEU A 21 -16.19 14.46 10.91
C LEU A 21 -16.10 15.99 10.79
N ASN A 22 -17.08 16.74 11.31
CA ASN A 22 -17.06 18.21 11.36
C ASN A 22 -16.26 18.80 12.52
N GLN A 23 -15.59 17.98 13.34
CA GLN A 23 -14.54 18.50 14.23
C GLN A 23 -13.30 18.81 13.38
N PRO A 24 -12.59 19.92 13.64
CA PRO A 24 -11.39 20.25 12.89
C PRO A 24 -10.41 19.08 13.01
N CYS A 25 -10.34 18.28 11.97
CA CYS A 25 -9.40 17.19 11.89
C CYS A 25 -8.01 17.81 11.75
N LEU A 26 -7.20 17.70 12.77
CA LEU A 26 -5.80 18.15 12.78
C LEU A 26 -4.95 17.55 11.63
N ALA A 27 -5.49 16.58 10.90
CA ALA A 27 -4.87 15.92 9.76
C ALA A 27 -5.18 16.56 8.40
N GLY A 28 -5.97 17.64 8.33
CA GLY A 28 -6.19 18.37 7.07
C GLY A 28 -6.90 17.57 5.97
N PHE A 29 -7.84 16.69 6.32
CA PHE A 29 -8.66 16.03 5.33
C PHE A 29 -9.52 17.03 4.56
N ALA A 30 -9.66 16.83 3.25
CA ALA A 30 -10.59 17.62 2.43
C ALA A 30 -12.04 17.37 2.86
N GLU A 31 -12.88 18.40 2.78
CA GLU A 31 -14.31 18.22 3.01
C GLU A 31 -14.90 17.18 2.05
N PRO A 32 -15.70 16.23 2.54
CA PRO A 32 -16.32 15.24 1.69
C PRO A 32 -17.36 15.92 0.77
N LEU A 33 -17.13 15.85 -0.54
CA LEU A 33 -18.09 16.25 -1.56
C LEU A 33 -18.59 15.01 -2.27
N LEU A 34 -19.77 14.55 -1.89
CA LEU A 34 -20.37 13.32 -2.39
C LEU A 34 -21.40 13.61 -3.47
N ARG A 35 -21.28 12.94 -4.61
CA ARG A 35 -22.32 12.83 -5.63
C ARG A 35 -22.97 11.46 -5.53
N ILE A 36 -24.30 11.44 -5.52
CA ILE A 36 -25.11 10.23 -5.49
C ILE A 36 -25.97 10.21 -6.75
N GLU A 37 -25.81 9.18 -7.54
CA GLU A 37 -26.64 8.90 -8.72
C GLU A 37 -27.42 7.62 -8.46
N LYS A 38 -28.67 7.57 -8.90
CA LYS A 38 -29.54 6.40 -8.78
C LYS A 38 -29.97 5.92 -10.17
N PRO A 39 -29.14 5.10 -10.86
CA PRO A 39 -29.44 4.62 -12.21
C PRO A 39 -30.67 3.70 -12.25
N SER A 40 -30.97 2.98 -11.16
CA SER A 40 -32.15 2.13 -11.03
C SER A 40 -32.61 2.11 -9.56
N GLU A 41 -33.76 1.46 -9.29
CA GLU A 41 -34.29 1.41 -7.91
C GLU A 41 -33.35 0.78 -6.89
N ASP A 42 -32.58 -0.22 -7.31
CA ASP A 42 -31.69 -1.02 -6.46
C ASP A 42 -30.21 -0.67 -6.63
N CYS A 43 -29.88 0.40 -7.41
CA CYS A 43 -28.51 0.78 -7.69
C CYS A 43 -28.21 2.22 -7.28
N PHE A 44 -27.20 2.41 -6.45
CA PHE A 44 -26.66 3.73 -6.11
C PHE A 44 -25.20 3.80 -6.52
N LEU A 45 -24.85 4.82 -7.31
CA LEU A 45 -23.48 5.16 -7.62
C LEU A 45 -23.03 6.32 -6.74
N LEU A 46 -21.99 6.09 -5.98
CA LEU A 46 -21.37 7.09 -5.11
C LEU A 46 -20.06 7.53 -5.75
N SER A 47 -19.89 8.82 -5.97
CA SER A 47 -18.66 9.37 -6.54
C SER A 47 -18.22 10.62 -5.80
N SER A 48 -16.95 10.93 -5.83
CA SER A 48 -16.43 12.19 -5.33
C SER A 48 -16.86 13.33 -6.24
N GLY A 49 -17.35 14.43 -5.66
CA GLY A 49 -17.57 15.67 -6.38
C GLY A 49 -16.30 16.49 -6.63
N HIS A 50 -15.21 16.13 -5.95
CA HIS A 50 -13.92 16.79 -6.17
C HIS A 50 -13.34 16.41 -7.52
N ARG A 51 -12.80 17.40 -8.23
CA ARG A 51 -12.05 17.16 -9.45
C ARG A 51 -10.72 16.50 -9.10
N LEU A 52 -10.38 15.41 -9.79
CA LEU A 52 -9.05 14.81 -9.68
C LEU A 52 -8.01 15.80 -10.21
N LEU A 53 -7.03 16.12 -9.38
CA LEU A 53 -5.88 16.94 -9.76
C LEU A 53 -4.91 16.11 -10.62
N PRO A 54 -3.98 16.75 -11.35
CA PRO A 54 -2.88 16.04 -12.01
C PRO A 54 -2.19 15.10 -11.02
N TYR A 55 -1.91 13.89 -11.45
CA TYR A 55 -1.26 12.85 -10.64
C TYR A 55 -0.14 12.18 -11.41
N SER A 56 0.79 11.58 -10.69
CA SER A 56 1.90 10.82 -11.26
C SER A 56 1.40 9.58 -12.01
N ARG A 57 2.07 9.22 -13.10
CA ARG A 57 1.71 8.06 -13.93
C ARG A 57 1.87 6.73 -13.19
N CYS A 58 2.82 6.67 -12.25
CA CYS A 58 3.09 5.49 -11.45
C CYS A 58 3.67 5.88 -10.07
N VAL A 59 3.68 4.92 -9.17
CA VAL A 59 4.21 5.10 -7.79
C VAL A 59 5.71 5.43 -7.82
N GLY A 60 6.45 4.92 -8.81
CA GLY A 60 7.88 5.20 -8.97
C GLY A 60 8.20 6.69 -9.10
N GLU A 61 7.37 7.46 -9.83
CA GLU A 61 7.57 8.92 -9.97
C GLU A 61 7.46 9.67 -8.63
N TRP A 62 6.66 9.18 -7.71
CA TRP A 62 6.56 9.78 -6.37
C TRP A 62 7.83 9.51 -5.55
N LEU A 63 8.40 8.33 -5.67
CA LEU A 63 9.67 8.03 -5.01
C LEU A 63 10.80 8.89 -5.55
N GLU A 64 10.91 9.04 -6.89
CA GLU A 64 11.89 9.92 -7.52
C GLU A 64 11.75 11.35 -6.99
N HIS A 65 10.54 11.89 -7.02
CA HIS A 65 10.26 13.23 -6.51
C HIS A 65 10.73 13.40 -5.06
N TRP A 66 10.37 12.49 -4.16
CA TRP A 66 10.77 12.61 -2.76
C TRP A 66 12.25 12.34 -2.52
N ALA A 67 12.87 11.50 -3.33
CA ALA A 67 14.31 11.29 -3.29
C ALA A 67 15.11 12.52 -3.74
N GLU A 68 14.53 13.39 -4.57
CA GLU A 68 15.11 14.68 -4.95
C GLU A 68 14.84 15.77 -3.93
N VAL A 69 13.59 15.90 -3.46
CA VAL A 69 13.14 17.00 -2.59
C VAL A 69 13.56 16.79 -1.13
N SER A 70 13.57 15.55 -0.66
CA SER A 70 13.84 15.21 0.75
C SER A 70 14.68 13.93 0.87
N PRO A 71 15.89 13.88 0.29
CA PRO A 71 16.71 12.67 0.14
C PRO A 71 17.01 11.98 1.47
N GLU A 72 17.27 12.75 2.53
CA GLU A 72 17.69 12.24 3.84
C GLU A 72 16.50 11.93 4.77
N GLN A 73 15.27 12.29 4.38
CA GLN A 73 14.10 11.98 5.18
C GLN A 73 13.87 10.46 5.21
N ILE A 74 13.56 9.93 6.39
CA ILE A 74 13.26 8.51 6.56
C ILE A 74 11.93 8.18 5.87
N PHE A 75 12.01 7.26 4.92
CA PHE A 75 10.87 6.73 4.15
C PHE A 75 10.35 5.44 4.76
N LEU A 76 11.24 4.48 5.06
CA LEU A 76 10.89 3.19 5.62
C LEU A 76 11.66 2.95 6.93
N ALA A 77 11.02 2.30 7.88
CA ALA A 77 11.69 1.86 9.10
C ALA A 77 11.05 0.58 9.64
N GLU A 78 11.89 -0.32 10.16
CA GLU A 78 11.47 -1.55 10.84
C GLU A 78 12.35 -1.84 12.05
N ARG A 79 11.85 -2.66 12.95
CA ARG A 79 12.68 -3.15 14.08
C ARG A 79 13.61 -4.25 13.55
N SER A 80 14.93 -4.03 13.70
CA SER A 80 15.92 -5.04 13.34
C SER A 80 15.70 -6.33 14.13
N LEU A 81 15.93 -7.47 13.48
CA LEU A 81 16.00 -8.74 14.19
C LEU A 81 17.20 -8.74 15.13
N ALA A 82 17.08 -9.42 16.26
CA ALA A 82 18.18 -9.45 17.26
C ALA A 82 19.46 -10.05 16.60
N GLY A 83 20.55 -9.29 16.57
CA GLY A 83 21.85 -9.73 16.05
C GLY A 83 22.30 -9.10 14.74
N GLU A 84 21.45 -8.34 14.04
CA GLU A 84 21.81 -7.79 12.71
C GLU A 84 22.67 -6.51 12.75
N VAL A 85 22.78 -5.84 13.88
CA VAL A 85 23.64 -4.65 14.01
C VAL A 85 24.52 -4.77 15.26
N PRO A 86 25.76 -5.27 15.11
CA PRO A 86 26.70 -5.35 16.22
C PRO A 86 27.04 -3.94 16.76
N GLY A 87 26.85 -3.72 18.05
CA GLY A 87 27.44 -2.58 18.77
C GLY A 87 26.60 -1.29 18.87
N GLN A 88 25.34 -1.23 18.40
CA GLN A 88 24.58 0.03 18.38
C GLN A 88 23.37 0.13 19.33
N ALA A 89 23.06 -0.86 20.13
CA ALA A 89 21.90 -0.78 21.03
C ALA A 89 22.22 -1.35 22.42
N PRO A 90 21.64 -0.78 23.49
CA PRO A 90 21.68 -1.38 24.83
C PRO A 90 21.11 -2.80 24.78
N ALA A 91 21.64 -3.68 25.62
CA ALA A 91 21.16 -5.06 25.75
C ALA A 91 19.63 -5.07 25.95
N GLY A 92 18.90 -5.79 25.08
CA GLY A 92 17.44 -5.91 25.12
C GLY A 92 16.65 -4.92 24.26
N THR A 93 17.27 -3.96 23.58
CA THR A 93 16.59 -3.08 22.62
C THR A 93 16.87 -3.52 21.19
N LYS A 94 15.80 -3.60 20.38
CA LYS A 94 15.91 -3.82 18.93
C LYS A 94 16.08 -2.46 18.24
N PRO A 95 17.24 -2.16 17.64
CA PRO A 95 17.43 -0.90 16.92
C PRO A 95 16.47 -0.81 15.72
N TRP A 96 16.20 0.42 15.28
CA TRP A 96 15.46 0.65 14.05
C TRP A 96 16.41 0.59 12.84
N ARG A 97 16.15 -0.31 11.90
CA ARG A 97 16.65 -0.20 10.53
C ARG A 97 15.85 0.89 9.84
N LYS A 98 16.51 1.93 9.39
CA LYS A 98 15.89 3.08 8.73
C LYS A 98 16.44 3.20 7.32
N VAL A 99 15.58 3.54 6.37
CA VAL A 99 15.94 3.76 4.98
C VAL A 99 15.38 5.11 4.54
N SER A 100 16.24 6.01 4.09
CA SER A 100 15.85 7.32 3.57
C SER A 100 15.29 7.20 2.14
N TYR A 101 14.67 8.27 1.62
CA TYR A 101 14.18 8.29 0.24
C TYR A 101 15.29 8.05 -0.79
N SER A 102 16.45 8.68 -0.64
CA SER A 102 17.60 8.47 -1.53
C SER A 102 18.11 7.02 -1.47
N GLN A 103 18.25 6.46 -0.28
CA GLN A 103 18.66 5.08 -0.10
C GLN A 103 17.64 4.10 -0.67
N ALA A 104 16.34 4.37 -0.52
CA ALA A 104 15.29 3.56 -1.09
C ALA A 104 15.37 3.56 -2.62
N ARG A 105 15.50 4.73 -3.26
CA ARG A 105 15.65 4.85 -4.70
C ARG A 105 16.84 4.04 -5.22
N ASP A 106 18.01 4.17 -4.60
CA ASP A 106 19.22 3.46 -5.03
C ASP A 106 19.06 1.93 -4.92
N GLN A 107 18.39 1.46 -3.86
CA GLN A 107 18.10 0.04 -3.69
C GLN A 107 17.08 -0.46 -4.73
N ILE A 108 16.02 0.33 -4.99
CA ILE A 108 14.99 0.00 -5.97
C ILE A 108 15.57 -0.13 -7.38
N TYR A 109 16.52 0.72 -7.76
CA TYR A 109 17.21 0.61 -9.05
C TYR A 109 17.97 -0.72 -9.15
N ARG A 110 18.77 -1.06 -8.13
CA ARG A 110 19.52 -2.32 -8.12
C ARG A 110 18.61 -3.55 -8.14
N PHE A 111 17.53 -3.52 -7.37
CA PHE A 111 16.55 -4.61 -7.39
C PHE A 111 15.84 -4.70 -8.73
N GLY A 112 15.44 -3.56 -9.31
CA GLY A 112 14.82 -3.51 -10.63
C GLY A 112 15.70 -4.11 -11.72
N GLU A 113 16.98 -3.74 -11.76
CA GLU A 113 17.97 -4.34 -12.66
C GLU A 113 18.07 -5.87 -12.46
N GLY A 114 18.11 -6.33 -11.20
CA GLY A 114 18.12 -7.75 -10.88
C GLY A 114 16.87 -8.47 -11.36
N LEU A 115 15.68 -7.90 -11.16
CA LEU A 115 14.42 -8.48 -11.62
C LEU A 115 14.39 -8.65 -13.14
N LEU A 116 14.81 -7.62 -13.88
CA LEU A 116 14.91 -7.67 -15.33
C LEU A 116 15.96 -8.68 -15.83
N ALA A 117 17.11 -8.75 -15.17
CA ALA A 117 18.15 -9.73 -15.46
C ALA A 117 17.67 -11.18 -15.25
N HIS A 118 16.75 -11.41 -14.31
CA HIS A 118 16.07 -12.70 -14.10
C HIS A 118 14.91 -12.96 -15.07
N GLY A 119 14.68 -12.06 -16.02
CA GLY A 119 13.67 -12.20 -17.08
C GLY A 119 12.24 -11.95 -16.61
N LEU A 120 12.04 -11.25 -15.46
CA LEU A 120 10.71 -10.83 -15.05
C LEU A 120 10.22 -9.71 -15.99
N ASN A 121 8.92 -9.71 -16.26
CA ASN A 121 8.28 -8.74 -17.15
C ASN A 121 6.77 -8.74 -16.88
N GLN A 122 5.97 -8.07 -17.72
CA GLN A 122 4.50 -8.01 -17.55
C GLN A 122 3.81 -9.38 -17.55
N GLN A 123 4.35 -10.38 -18.25
CA GLN A 123 3.82 -11.74 -18.34
C GLN A 123 4.42 -12.68 -17.30
N ARG A 124 5.46 -12.25 -16.60
CA ARG A 124 6.15 -13.02 -15.58
C ARG A 124 6.24 -12.20 -14.30
N PRO A 125 5.17 -12.18 -13.51
CA PRO A 125 5.07 -11.37 -12.30
C PRO A 125 5.98 -11.87 -11.17
N LEU A 126 6.19 -10.99 -10.18
CA LEU A 126 6.91 -11.29 -8.95
C LEU A 126 5.92 -11.69 -7.85
N ALA A 127 5.99 -12.92 -7.36
CA ALA A 127 5.28 -13.32 -6.13
C ALA A 127 6.17 -13.07 -4.91
N ILE A 128 5.65 -12.38 -3.89
CA ILE A 128 6.35 -12.14 -2.63
C ILE A 128 5.66 -12.91 -1.51
N LEU A 129 6.38 -13.85 -0.91
CA LEU A 129 5.91 -14.77 0.14
C LEU A 129 6.60 -14.40 1.45
N SER A 130 6.34 -13.21 1.96
CA SER A 130 6.96 -12.72 3.20
C SER A 130 5.99 -11.88 4.02
N ASP A 131 6.27 -11.74 5.31
CA ASP A 131 5.64 -10.72 6.14
C ASP A 131 6.05 -9.32 5.71
N ASN A 132 5.34 -8.32 6.23
CA ASN A 132 5.68 -6.92 6.01
C ASN A 132 7.07 -6.60 6.55
N SER A 133 7.93 -6.08 5.68
CA SER A 133 9.30 -5.68 6.00
C SER A 133 9.76 -4.56 5.07
N VAL A 134 10.86 -3.91 5.41
CA VAL A 134 11.51 -2.94 4.53
C VAL A 134 11.88 -3.60 3.20
N ASP A 135 12.40 -4.83 3.21
CA ASP A 135 12.79 -5.52 1.99
C ASP A 135 11.58 -5.89 1.11
N HIS A 136 10.46 -6.30 1.73
CA HIS A 136 9.19 -6.50 1.02
C HIS A 136 8.74 -5.23 0.29
N ALA A 137 8.77 -4.09 0.99
CA ALA A 137 8.38 -2.81 0.42
C ALA A 137 9.31 -2.39 -0.73
N LEU A 138 10.62 -2.47 -0.53
CA LEU A 138 11.61 -2.11 -1.56
C LEU A 138 11.50 -3.00 -2.80
N LEU A 139 11.32 -4.31 -2.61
CA LEU A 139 11.19 -5.25 -3.73
C LEU A 139 9.87 -5.02 -4.51
N SER A 140 8.77 -4.73 -3.79
CA SER A 140 7.49 -4.38 -4.42
C SER A 140 7.61 -3.11 -5.25
N LEU A 141 8.23 -2.06 -4.69
CA LEU A 141 8.44 -0.79 -5.39
C LEU A 141 9.37 -0.96 -6.58
N ALA A 142 10.42 -1.78 -6.46
CA ALA A 142 11.33 -2.08 -7.56
C ALA A 142 10.60 -2.76 -8.73
N ALA A 143 9.77 -3.76 -8.43
CA ALA A 143 8.96 -4.42 -9.45
C ALA A 143 8.03 -3.44 -10.16
N MET A 144 7.29 -2.60 -9.40
CA MET A 144 6.43 -1.57 -9.96
C MET A 144 7.21 -0.55 -10.80
N HIS A 145 8.42 -0.18 -10.38
CA HIS A 145 9.28 0.80 -11.06
C HIS A 145 9.70 0.32 -12.45
N VAL A 146 9.98 -0.97 -12.60
CA VAL A 146 10.39 -1.57 -13.88
C VAL A 146 9.23 -2.22 -14.65
N GLY A 147 7.98 -2.00 -14.23
CA GLY A 147 6.79 -2.49 -14.93
C GLY A 147 6.54 -4.00 -14.78
N VAL A 148 7.07 -4.61 -13.72
CA VAL A 148 6.81 -6.00 -13.37
C VAL A 148 5.63 -6.05 -12.39
N PRO A 149 4.54 -6.78 -12.69
CA PRO A 149 3.45 -6.96 -11.76
C PRO A 149 3.92 -7.65 -10.48
N VAL A 150 3.46 -7.17 -9.32
CA VAL A 150 3.80 -7.75 -8.03
C VAL A 150 2.55 -8.35 -7.38
N ALA A 151 2.69 -9.56 -6.87
CA ALA A 151 1.66 -10.30 -6.15
C ALA A 151 2.12 -10.59 -4.72
N PRO A 152 1.84 -9.70 -3.75
CA PRO A 152 2.09 -9.98 -2.35
C PRO A 152 1.12 -11.06 -1.86
N VAL A 153 1.67 -12.17 -1.40
CA VAL A 153 0.89 -13.31 -0.91
C VAL A 153 1.06 -13.41 0.60
N SER A 154 -0.04 -13.61 1.31
CA SER A 154 0.01 -13.75 2.76
C SER A 154 0.98 -14.86 3.18
N ALA A 155 1.94 -14.53 4.05
CA ALA A 155 2.88 -15.49 4.61
C ALA A 155 2.18 -16.67 5.33
N ALA A 156 0.96 -16.46 5.82
CA ALA A 156 0.16 -17.53 6.42
C ALA A 156 -0.13 -18.69 5.45
N TYR A 157 -0.20 -18.42 4.14
CA TYR A 157 -0.48 -19.46 3.15
C TYR A 157 0.74 -20.35 2.86
N SER A 158 1.94 -19.90 3.19
CA SER A 158 3.18 -20.67 3.06
C SER A 158 3.73 -21.19 4.39
N LEU A 159 3.55 -20.43 5.49
CA LEU A 159 4.13 -20.74 6.80
C LEU A 159 3.17 -21.49 7.74
N LEU A 160 1.85 -21.20 7.66
CA LEU A 160 0.87 -21.76 8.60
C LEU A 160 -0.04 -22.81 7.97
N SER A 161 -0.11 -22.87 6.63
CA SER A 161 -0.92 -23.87 5.93
C SER A 161 -0.18 -25.20 5.82
N SER A 162 -0.88 -26.29 6.08
CA SER A 162 -0.34 -27.66 5.95
C SER A 162 -0.50 -28.24 4.54
N ASP A 163 -1.50 -27.76 3.79
CA ASP A 163 -1.85 -28.30 2.46
C ASP A 163 -1.44 -27.39 1.29
N PHE A 164 -1.06 -26.13 1.57
CA PHE A 164 -0.70 -25.11 0.60
C PHE A 164 -1.73 -24.86 -0.50
N ALA A 165 -2.97 -25.33 -0.37
CA ALA A 165 -3.98 -25.27 -1.43
C ALA A 165 -4.24 -23.85 -1.93
N LYS A 166 -4.34 -22.87 -1.00
CA LYS A 166 -4.51 -21.45 -1.36
C LYS A 166 -3.30 -20.87 -2.08
N LEU A 167 -2.09 -21.21 -1.62
CA LEU A 167 -0.85 -20.77 -2.25
C LEU A 167 -0.74 -21.33 -3.68
N ILE A 168 -0.98 -22.63 -3.85
CA ILE A 168 -0.96 -23.29 -5.16
C ILE A 168 -1.99 -22.67 -6.10
N HIS A 169 -3.19 -22.36 -5.58
CA HIS A 169 -4.23 -21.70 -6.38
C HIS A 169 -3.76 -20.33 -6.87
N ILE A 170 -3.20 -19.50 -5.98
CA ILE A 170 -2.69 -18.16 -6.36
C ILE A 170 -1.57 -18.27 -7.40
N LEU A 171 -0.58 -19.16 -7.17
CA LEU A 171 0.55 -19.34 -8.09
C LEU A 171 0.14 -19.87 -9.48
N LYS A 172 -1.05 -20.46 -9.61
CA LYS A 172 -1.61 -20.85 -10.91
C LYS A 172 -2.33 -19.72 -11.64
N LEU A 173 -2.68 -18.63 -10.93
CA LEU A 173 -3.37 -17.47 -11.49
C LEU A 173 -2.41 -16.40 -12.00
N ILE A 174 -1.18 -16.40 -11.54
CA ILE A 174 -0.12 -15.46 -11.90
C ILE A 174 0.96 -16.15 -12.74
#